data_ca97c47d2054c194f5fe39e9a5e7ac48
#
_entry.id   ca97c47d2054c194f5fe39e9a5e7ac48
#
_cell.length_a   1.000
_cell.length_b   1.000
_cell.length_c   1.000
_cell.angle_alpha   90.00
_cell.angle_beta   90.00
_cell.angle_gamma   90.00
#
_symmetry.space_group_name_H-M   'P 1'
#
loop_
_entity.id
_entity.type
_entity.pdbx_description
1 polymer ?
#
loop_
_entity_poly.entity_id
_entity_poly.type
_entity_poly.pdbx_seq_one_letter_code
_entity_poly.pdbx_strand_id
1 'polypeptide(L)'
;MPSRKTGKSIITKIQKKPGKIQVYFGKEKIELSLNAFTEFRLFEGKEVTQAEKSKMLSYSEMDADYAYALGLLGRKAYTEMELRQKLIANGASEESRRKIVKLLKQHGYLDDEEYAQTYAEEAMEIKCYGRKRILYELQNKGIDEKILQKLRFPQEKEKEASERAFKTYLVRFHSFPKRKKQEKMRRALYERGFDEELINYWIQRIPDGDPALEEDRLRKEYEKTKLSYSRKYEGRALKERLIASLMKKGYPYDEIKEIMEEERYEND
;
A
#
# COMPACT_ATOMS: atom_id res chain seq x y z
N MET A 1 11.24 -28.41 -58.11
CA MET A 1 11.28 -27.56 -56.92
C MET A 1 10.25 -26.48 -57.04
N PRO A 2 9.20 -26.39 -56.21
CA PRO A 2 8.25 -25.30 -56.31
C PRO A 2 8.86 -24.03 -55.73
N SER A 3 8.90 -22.96 -56.52
CA SER A 3 9.35 -21.62 -56.14
C SER A 3 8.55 -21.13 -54.91
N ARG A 4 9.22 -20.84 -53.83
CA ARG A 4 8.67 -20.07 -52.70
C ARG A 4 8.23 -18.70 -53.27
N LYS A 5 6.93 -18.55 -53.57
CA LYS A 5 6.32 -17.24 -53.82
C LYS A 5 6.56 -16.42 -52.52
N THR A 6 7.48 -15.48 -52.56
CA THR A 6 7.63 -14.43 -51.56
C THR A 6 6.34 -13.62 -51.61
N GLY A 7 5.39 -13.94 -50.70
CA GLY A 7 4.06 -13.36 -50.70
C GLY A 7 4.10 -11.86 -50.36
N LYS A 8 4.36 -11.05 -51.37
CA LYS A 8 4.16 -9.61 -51.29
C LYS A 8 2.70 -9.29 -51.56
N SER A 9 2.12 -8.43 -50.76
CA SER A 9 0.76 -7.88 -50.99
C SER A 9 0.87 -6.39 -51.29
N ILE A 10 0.04 -5.89 -52.19
CA ILE A 10 0.01 -4.47 -52.55
C ILE A 10 -1.08 -3.76 -51.74
N ILE A 11 -0.78 -2.58 -51.20
CA ILE A 11 -1.76 -1.71 -50.53
C ILE A 11 -2.69 -1.16 -51.60
N THR A 12 -3.96 -1.56 -51.57
CA THR A 12 -4.97 -1.16 -52.58
C THR A 12 -5.75 0.08 -52.16
N LYS A 13 -5.90 0.35 -50.86
CA LYS A 13 -6.65 1.50 -50.35
C LYS A 13 -6.20 1.81 -48.93
N ILE A 14 -6.21 3.11 -48.58
CA ILE A 14 -5.97 3.63 -47.22
C ILE A 14 -7.15 4.50 -46.82
N GLN A 15 -7.72 4.23 -45.63
CA GLN A 15 -8.80 5.04 -45.05
C GLN A 15 -8.40 5.56 -43.66
N LYS A 16 -8.43 6.88 -43.45
CA LYS A 16 -8.26 7.48 -42.13
C LYS A 16 -9.58 7.42 -41.36
N LYS A 17 -9.54 6.92 -40.14
CA LYS A 17 -10.65 6.90 -39.21
C LYS A 17 -10.20 7.61 -37.88
N PRO A 18 -11.10 8.10 -37.06
CA PRO A 18 -10.73 8.64 -35.78
C PRO A 18 -9.89 7.63 -34.94
N GLY A 19 -8.64 8.01 -34.60
CA GLY A 19 -7.73 7.20 -33.81
C GLY A 19 -7.02 6.03 -34.49
N LYS A 20 -7.33 5.73 -35.78
CA LYS A 20 -6.74 4.58 -36.52
C LYS A 20 -6.72 4.77 -38.02
N ILE A 21 -5.85 4.04 -38.68
CA ILE A 21 -5.74 3.96 -40.14
C ILE A 21 -6.12 2.55 -40.58
N GLN A 22 -7.03 2.43 -41.50
CA GLN A 22 -7.39 1.17 -42.16
C GLN A 22 -6.62 1.03 -43.47
N VAL A 23 -5.82 -0.04 -43.57
CA VAL A 23 -5.01 -0.36 -44.75
C VAL A 23 -5.55 -1.62 -45.39
N TYR A 24 -5.88 -1.57 -46.67
CA TYR A 24 -6.48 -2.65 -47.44
C TYR A 24 -5.46 -3.31 -48.39
N PHE A 25 -5.48 -4.62 -48.42
CA PHE A 25 -4.72 -5.48 -49.36
C PHE A 25 -5.71 -6.35 -50.16
N GLY A 26 -6.39 -5.73 -51.10
CA GLY A 26 -7.54 -6.35 -51.79
C GLY A 26 -8.73 -6.53 -50.84
N LYS A 27 -9.05 -7.79 -50.51
CA LYS A 27 -10.13 -8.10 -49.54
C LYS A 27 -9.67 -8.12 -48.08
N GLU A 28 -8.38 -8.27 -47.82
CA GLU A 28 -7.81 -8.25 -46.49
C GLU A 28 -7.70 -6.80 -45.98
N LYS A 29 -8.01 -6.58 -44.69
CA LYS A 29 -7.90 -5.28 -44.06
C LYS A 29 -7.14 -5.41 -42.72
N ILE A 30 -6.21 -4.50 -42.46
CA ILE A 30 -5.57 -4.33 -41.17
C ILE A 30 -5.84 -2.93 -40.64
N GLU A 31 -5.85 -2.78 -39.31
CA GLU A 31 -5.98 -1.51 -38.63
C GLU A 31 -4.66 -1.16 -37.95
N LEU A 32 -4.18 0.07 -38.14
CA LEU A 32 -2.88 0.54 -37.64
C LEU A 32 -3.07 1.85 -36.90
N SER A 33 -2.15 2.14 -35.99
CA SER A 33 -2.01 3.48 -35.38
C SER A 33 -1.51 4.50 -36.41
N LEU A 34 -1.72 5.78 -36.14
CA LEU A 34 -1.19 6.85 -36.99
C LEU A 34 0.35 6.84 -36.98
N ASN A 35 0.97 6.53 -35.84
CA ASN A 35 2.43 6.43 -35.73
C ASN A 35 2.97 5.28 -36.60
N ALA A 36 2.34 4.11 -36.54
CA ALA A 36 2.71 2.99 -37.41
C ALA A 36 2.59 3.36 -38.91
N PHE A 37 1.50 4.03 -39.29
CA PHE A 37 1.30 4.50 -40.64
C PHE A 37 2.44 5.42 -41.08
N THR A 38 2.85 6.36 -40.26
CA THR A 38 3.92 7.32 -40.57
C THR A 38 5.29 6.64 -40.54
N GLU A 39 5.58 5.83 -39.53
CA GLU A 39 6.88 5.12 -39.38
C GLU A 39 7.19 4.22 -40.59
N PHE A 40 6.19 3.46 -41.02
CA PHE A 40 6.36 2.56 -42.16
C PHE A 40 6.15 3.24 -43.50
N ARG A 41 5.91 4.56 -43.55
CA ARG A 41 5.73 5.37 -44.75
C ARG A 41 4.77 4.70 -45.75
N LEU A 42 3.54 4.43 -45.26
CA LEU A 42 2.55 3.69 -46.08
C LEU A 42 1.87 4.60 -47.11
N PHE A 43 1.70 4.07 -48.34
CA PHE A 43 0.97 4.71 -49.41
C PHE A 43 0.29 3.65 -50.27
N GLU A 44 -0.73 4.01 -51.03
CA GLU A 44 -1.41 3.13 -51.96
C GLU A 44 -0.47 2.74 -53.11
N GLY A 45 -0.42 1.47 -53.44
CA GLY A 45 0.53 0.88 -54.40
C GLY A 45 1.82 0.33 -53.76
N LYS A 46 2.09 0.58 -52.46
CA LYS A 46 3.27 0.01 -51.79
C LYS A 46 3.15 -1.50 -51.66
N GLU A 47 4.23 -2.21 -52.06
CA GLU A 47 4.40 -3.63 -51.80
C GLU A 47 4.82 -3.89 -50.37
N VAL A 48 4.19 -4.82 -49.71
CA VAL A 48 4.43 -5.19 -48.31
C VAL A 48 4.51 -6.70 -48.20
N THR A 49 5.54 -7.20 -47.52
CA THR A 49 5.70 -8.62 -47.20
C THR A 49 4.87 -8.98 -45.96
N GLN A 50 4.61 -10.28 -45.76
CA GLN A 50 3.91 -10.75 -44.55
C GLN A 50 4.68 -10.42 -43.26
N ALA A 51 6.01 -10.44 -43.30
CA ALA A 51 6.86 -10.05 -42.16
C ALA A 51 6.71 -8.55 -41.81
N GLU A 52 6.60 -7.68 -42.84
CA GLU A 52 6.36 -6.24 -42.62
C GLU A 52 4.95 -5.99 -42.07
N LYS A 53 3.93 -6.68 -42.55
CA LYS A 53 2.57 -6.61 -41.99
C LYS A 53 2.58 -6.96 -40.52
N SER A 54 3.23 -8.05 -40.12
CA SER A 54 3.37 -8.43 -38.69
C SER A 54 4.08 -7.36 -37.87
N LYS A 55 5.16 -6.78 -38.39
CA LYS A 55 5.87 -5.67 -37.72
C LYS A 55 5.00 -4.43 -37.55
N MET A 56 4.21 -4.07 -38.55
CA MET A 56 3.29 -2.93 -38.51
C MET A 56 2.21 -3.14 -37.44
N LEU A 57 1.64 -4.35 -37.38
CA LEU A 57 0.64 -4.70 -36.34
C LEU A 57 1.25 -4.64 -34.94
N SER A 58 2.39 -5.29 -34.71
CA SER A 58 3.08 -5.25 -33.42
C SER A 58 3.45 -3.83 -33.00
N TYR A 59 3.87 -2.98 -33.94
CA TYR A 59 4.16 -1.58 -33.66
C TYR A 59 2.89 -0.83 -33.24
N SER A 60 1.79 -1.06 -33.96
CA SER A 60 0.50 -0.44 -33.66
C SER A 60 -0.09 -0.89 -32.30
N GLU A 61 0.09 -2.16 -31.96
CA GLU A 61 -0.28 -2.69 -30.63
C GLU A 61 0.57 -2.02 -29.52
N MET A 62 1.87 -1.88 -29.75
CA MET A 62 2.76 -1.18 -28.82
C MET A 62 2.36 0.29 -28.62
N ASP A 63 1.95 0.99 -29.68
CA ASP A 63 1.46 2.36 -29.61
C ASP A 63 0.19 2.46 -28.73
N ALA A 64 -0.73 1.52 -28.90
CA ALA A 64 -1.96 1.46 -28.09
C ALA A 64 -1.63 1.21 -26.62
N ASP A 65 -0.73 0.28 -26.34
CA ASP A 65 -0.24 0.00 -24.98
C ASP A 65 0.49 1.20 -24.37
N TYR A 66 1.28 1.94 -25.15
CA TYR A 66 1.97 3.16 -24.70
C TYR A 66 0.97 4.27 -24.38
N ALA A 67 -0.04 4.48 -25.22
CA ALA A 67 -1.11 5.45 -24.94
C ALA A 67 -1.91 5.08 -23.69
N TYR A 68 -2.17 3.80 -23.48
CA TYR A 68 -2.80 3.29 -22.27
C TYR A 68 -1.94 3.59 -21.02
N ALA A 69 -0.62 3.33 -21.08
CA ALA A 69 0.31 3.63 -20.00
C ALA A 69 0.35 5.13 -19.66
N LEU A 70 0.42 6.00 -20.66
CA LEU A 70 0.34 7.45 -20.46
C LEU A 70 -0.98 7.88 -19.82
N GLY A 71 -2.09 7.27 -20.23
CA GLY A 71 -3.40 7.53 -19.62
C GLY A 71 -3.49 7.11 -18.14
N LEU A 72 -2.74 6.09 -17.72
CA LEU A 72 -2.61 5.71 -16.32
C LEU A 72 -1.76 6.72 -15.54
N LEU A 73 -0.59 7.06 -16.07
CA LEU A 73 0.36 7.99 -15.45
C LEU A 73 -0.19 9.42 -15.34
N GLY A 74 -1.06 9.82 -16.24
CA GLY A 74 -1.77 11.11 -16.15
C GLY A 74 -2.79 11.19 -15.01
N ARG A 75 -3.14 10.08 -14.35
CA ARG A 75 -4.10 10.05 -13.23
C ARG A 75 -3.42 9.98 -11.86
N LYS A 76 -2.32 9.23 -11.75
CA LYS A 76 -1.51 9.09 -10.54
C LYS A 76 -0.14 8.54 -10.88
N ALA A 77 0.80 8.71 -9.97
CA ALA A 77 2.09 8.05 -10.05
C ALA A 77 1.99 6.52 -9.89
N TYR A 78 2.86 5.81 -10.58
CA TYR A 78 3.01 4.35 -10.53
C TYR A 78 4.49 3.99 -10.42
N THR A 79 4.79 2.90 -9.73
CA THR A 79 6.11 2.28 -9.84
C THR A 79 6.25 1.51 -11.16
N GLU A 80 7.47 1.21 -11.56
CA GLU A 80 7.72 0.36 -12.72
C GLU A 80 6.99 -0.98 -12.61
N MET A 81 7.06 -1.63 -11.43
CA MET A 81 6.39 -2.90 -11.18
C MET A 81 4.87 -2.78 -11.33
N GLU A 82 4.25 -1.78 -10.70
CA GLU A 82 2.80 -1.55 -10.80
C GLU A 82 2.36 -1.30 -12.23
N LEU A 83 3.12 -0.49 -12.99
CA LEU A 83 2.82 -0.20 -14.39
C LEU A 83 2.96 -1.45 -15.27
N ARG A 84 4.01 -2.26 -15.06
CA ARG A 84 4.18 -3.55 -15.77
C ARG A 84 3.00 -4.48 -15.52
N GLN A 85 2.51 -4.58 -14.29
CA GLN A 85 1.33 -5.37 -13.96
C GLN A 85 0.07 -4.85 -14.69
N LYS A 86 -0.11 -3.54 -14.79
CA LYS A 86 -1.22 -2.95 -15.56
C LYS A 86 -1.13 -3.26 -17.06
N LEU A 87 0.06 -3.17 -17.63
CA LEU A 87 0.30 -3.53 -19.03
C LEU A 87 0.07 -5.03 -19.29
N ILE A 88 0.45 -5.92 -18.36
CA ILE A 88 0.13 -7.36 -18.43
C ILE A 88 -1.39 -7.56 -18.47
N ALA A 89 -2.10 -6.93 -17.55
CA ALA A 89 -3.56 -7.04 -17.49
C ALA A 89 -4.26 -6.46 -18.73
N ASN A 90 -3.62 -5.52 -19.44
CA ASN A 90 -4.10 -4.98 -20.72
C ASN A 90 -3.78 -5.89 -21.93
N GLY A 91 -3.01 -6.98 -21.73
CA GLY A 91 -2.63 -7.91 -22.81
C GLY A 91 -1.33 -7.55 -23.53
N ALA A 92 -0.58 -6.54 -23.08
CA ALA A 92 0.67 -6.14 -23.71
C ALA A 92 1.72 -7.27 -23.71
N SER A 93 2.39 -7.48 -24.84
CA SER A 93 3.46 -8.47 -24.96
C SER A 93 4.68 -8.11 -24.11
N GLU A 94 5.51 -9.10 -23.77
CA GLU A 94 6.76 -8.88 -23.02
C GLU A 94 7.66 -7.84 -23.69
N GLU A 95 7.79 -7.94 -25.02
CA GLU A 95 8.60 -7.01 -25.82
C GLU A 95 8.03 -5.59 -25.77
N SER A 96 6.69 -5.45 -25.93
CA SER A 96 5.98 -4.17 -25.83
C SER A 96 6.21 -3.54 -24.45
N ARG A 97 5.98 -4.28 -23.37
CA ARG A 97 6.19 -3.79 -21.99
C ARG A 97 7.62 -3.27 -21.75
N ARG A 98 8.62 -4.04 -22.23
CA ARG A 98 10.04 -3.66 -22.07
C ARG A 98 10.37 -2.34 -22.77
N LYS A 99 9.89 -2.19 -24.01
CA LYS A 99 10.08 -0.97 -24.81
C LYS A 99 9.36 0.22 -24.19
N ILE A 100 8.10 0.04 -23.80
CA ILE A 100 7.28 1.09 -23.18
C ILE A 100 7.91 1.61 -21.90
N VAL A 101 8.28 0.73 -20.99
CA VAL A 101 8.93 1.13 -19.71
C VAL A 101 10.21 1.90 -19.99
N LYS A 102 11.03 1.45 -20.95
CA LYS A 102 12.25 2.18 -21.33
C LYS A 102 11.94 3.58 -21.83
N LEU A 103 10.96 3.73 -22.71
CA LEU A 103 10.56 5.03 -23.28
C LEU A 103 10.01 5.96 -22.19
N LEU A 104 9.16 5.45 -21.30
CA LEU A 104 8.58 6.23 -20.21
C LEU A 104 9.65 6.74 -19.23
N LYS A 105 10.65 5.90 -18.93
CA LYS A 105 11.82 6.33 -18.13
C LYS A 105 12.64 7.39 -18.85
N GLN A 106 12.92 7.21 -20.14
CA GLN A 106 13.67 8.19 -20.94
C GLN A 106 12.96 9.56 -21.03
N HIS A 107 11.64 9.57 -21.04
CA HIS A 107 10.84 10.79 -21.07
C HIS A 107 10.51 11.36 -19.68
N GLY A 108 11.01 10.74 -18.60
CA GLY A 108 10.76 11.20 -17.23
C GLY A 108 9.34 10.99 -16.71
N TYR A 109 8.54 10.16 -17.39
CA TYR A 109 7.18 9.82 -16.93
C TYR A 109 7.15 8.68 -15.88
N LEU A 110 8.26 7.97 -15.73
CA LEU A 110 8.40 6.84 -14.81
C LEU A 110 9.77 6.93 -14.12
N ASP A 111 9.75 7.21 -12.83
CA ASP A 111 10.93 7.32 -12.00
C ASP A 111 10.64 6.72 -10.61
N ASP A 112 11.24 5.57 -10.33
CA ASP A 112 11.06 4.87 -9.06
C ASP A 112 11.81 5.56 -7.90
N GLU A 113 12.89 6.34 -8.17
CA GLU A 113 13.60 7.12 -7.13
C GLU A 113 12.72 8.30 -6.68
N GLU A 114 12.17 9.07 -7.62
CA GLU A 114 11.26 10.19 -7.34
C GLU A 114 9.99 9.70 -6.65
N TYR A 115 9.41 8.60 -7.17
CA TYR A 115 8.24 7.96 -6.56
C TYR A 115 8.49 7.59 -5.10
N ALA A 116 9.62 6.92 -4.81
CA ALA A 116 9.94 6.45 -3.48
C ALA A 116 10.17 7.61 -2.49
N GLN A 117 10.84 8.68 -2.93
CA GLN A 117 11.08 9.86 -2.11
C GLN A 117 9.76 10.59 -1.79
N THR A 118 8.94 10.85 -2.79
CA THR A 118 7.61 11.49 -2.62
C THR A 118 6.72 10.66 -1.71
N TYR A 119 6.66 9.35 -1.94
CA TYR A 119 5.88 8.45 -1.09
C TYR A 119 6.34 8.46 0.36
N ALA A 120 7.66 8.46 0.62
CA ALA A 120 8.20 8.49 1.97
C ALA A 120 7.82 9.78 2.71
N GLU A 121 7.90 10.93 2.04
CA GLU A 121 7.51 12.22 2.59
C GLU A 121 6.02 12.28 2.92
N GLU A 122 5.15 11.91 1.98
CA GLU A 122 3.71 11.87 2.19
C GLU A 122 3.31 10.87 3.29
N ALA A 123 3.95 9.71 3.34
CA ALA A 123 3.64 8.69 4.34
C ALA A 123 4.03 9.13 5.77
N MET A 124 5.15 9.84 5.94
CA MET A 124 5.50 10.44 7.22
C MET A 124 4.55 11.57 7.59
N GLU A 125 4.24 12.46 6.66
CA GLU A 125 3.48 13.67 6.95
C GLU A 125 1.98 13.38 7.14
N ILE A 126 1.37 12.63 6.25
CA ILE A 126 -0.08 12.42 6.23
C ILE A 126 -0.48 11.16 7.01
N LYS A 127 0.22 10.03 6.77
CA LYS A 127 -0.13 8.75 7.37
C LYS A 127 0.52 8.53 8.73
N CYS A 128 1.47 9.37 9.12
CA CYS A 128 2.29 9.22 10.33
C CYS A 128 2.94 7.82 10.41
N TYR A 129 3.59 7.40 9.32
CA TYR A 129 4.34 6.16 9.28
C TYR A 129 5.81 6.40 9.66
N GLY A 130 6.39 5.45 10.37
CA GLY A 130 7.82 5.39 10.62
C GLY A 130 8.56 4.70 9.46
N ARG A 131 9.87 4.85 9.47
CA ARG A 131 10.78 4.35 8.43
C ARG A 131 10.55 2.88 8.05
N LYS A 132 10.41 1.98 9.03
CA LYS A 132 10.24 0.54 8.77
C LYS A 132 9.00 0.23 7.94
N ARG A 133 7.89 0.89 8.23
CA ARG A 133 6.64 0.72 7.50
C ARG A 133 6.74 1.24 6.07
N ILE A 134 7.36 2.41 5.90
CA ILE A 134 7.55 3.03 4.59
C ILE A 134 8.41 2.13 3.70
N LEU A 135 9.55 1.66 4.19
CA LEU A 135 10.43 0.75 3.45
C LEU A 135 9.72 -0.54 3.06
N TYR A 136 8.96 -1.14 3.98
CA TYR A 136 8.17 -2.33 3.70
C TYR A 136 7.13 -2.11 2.60
N GLU A 137 6.41 -0.99 2.65
CA GLU A 137 5.39 -0.68 1.63
C GLU A 137 6.01 -0.40 0.26
N LEU A 138 7.14 0.31 0.21
CA LEU A 138 7.88 0.56 -1.03
C LEU A 138 8.47 -0.72 -1.62
N GLN A 139 8.98 -1.62 -0.79
CA GLN A 139 9.46 -2.94 -1.22
C GLN A 139 8.32 -3.76 -1.85
N ASN A 140 7.14 -3.76 -1.24
CA ASN A 140 5.95 -4.43 -1.79
C ASN A 140 5.46 -3.80 -3.11
N LYS A 141 5.80 -2.54 -3.35
CA LYS A 141 5.55 -1.83 -4.62
C LYS A 141 6.63 -2.07 -5.67
N GLY A 142 7.62 -2.90 -5.36
CA GLY A 142 8.69 -3.32 -6.27
C GLY A 142 9.81 -2.30 -6.43
N ILE A 143 9.97 -1.38 -5.50
CA ILE A 143 11.13 -0.47 -5.51
C ILE A 143 12.41 -1.26 -5.22
N ASP A 144 13.41 -1.04 -6.05
CA ASP A 144 14.72 -1.71 -5.94
C ASP A 144 15.42 -1.38 -4.63
N GLU A 145 16.06 -2.38 -4.02
CA GLU A 145 16.78 -2.24 -2.74
C GLU A 145 17.83 -1.11 -2.76
N LYS A 146 18.49 -0.87 -3.90
CA LYS A 146 19.47 0.22 -4.04
C LYS A 146 18.82 1.60 -3.92
N ILE A 147 17.56 1.73 -4.35
CA ILE A 147 16.77 2.96 -4.19
C ILE A 147 16.38 3.12 -2.72
N LEU A 148 15.87 2.03 -2.09
CA LEU A 148 15.48 2.04 -0.69
C LEU A 148 16.62 2.43 0.25
N GLN A 149 17.86 1.98 -0.03
CA GLN A 149 19.05 2.33 0.76
C GLN A 149 19.46 3.80 0.64
N LYS A 150 19.11 4.48 -0.44
CA LYS A 150 19.41 5.91 -0.66
C LYS A 150 18.38 6.83 -0.02
N LEU A 151 17.18 6.31 0.36
CA LEU A 151 16.12 7.14 0.92
C LEU A 151 16.55 7.80 2.22
N ARG A 152 16.24 9.09 2.33
CA ARG A 152 16.55 9.89 3.51
C ARG A 152 15.31 10.00 4.41
N PHE A 153 15.52 9.69 5.66
CA PHE A 153 14.52 9.84 6.72
C PHE A 153 15.05 10.84 7.76
N PRO A 154 14.71 12.14 7.65
CA PRO A 154 15.14 13.13 8.65
C PRO A 154 14.56 12.77 10.01
N GLN A 155 15.42 12.67 11.03
CA GLN A 155 15.03 12.27 12.38
C GLN A 155 13.92 13.16 12.98
N GLU A 156 14.00 14.48 12.74
CA GLU A 156 12.98 15.42 13.20
C GLU A 156 11.61 15.13 12.59
N LYS A 157 11.54 14.86 11.29
CA LYS A 157 10.28 14.51 10.61
C LYS A 157 9.71 13.19 11.12
N GLU A 158 10.56 12.19 11.38
CA GLU A 158 10.12 10.91 11.95
C GLU A 158 9.61 11.08 13.39
N LYS A 159 10.28 11.91 14.19
CA LYS A 159 9.83 12.26 15.53
C LYS A 159 8.49 12.98 15.52
N GLU A 160 8.31 13.98 14.66
CA GLU A 160 7.03 14.68 14.47
C GLU A 160 5.90 13.72 14.04
N ALA A 161 6.18 12.82 13.10
CA ALA A 161 5.21 11.80 12.68
C ALA A 161 4.81 10.89 13.85
N SER A 162 5.79 10.46 14.66
CA SER A 162 5.56 9.64 15.84
C SER A 162 4.77 10.37 16.93
N GLU A 163 5.00 11.66 17.10
CA GLU A 163 4.24 12.51 18.03
C GLU A 163 2.77 12.62 17.62
N ARG A 164 2.51 12.89 16.36
CA ARG A 164 1.13 12.93 15.83
C ARG A 164 0.41 11.58 16.00
N ALA A 165 1.11 10.48 15.72
CA ALA A 165 0.59 9.14 15.95
C ALA A 165 0.31 8.90 17.43
N PHE A 166 1.25 9.25 18.33
CA PHE A 166 1.10 9.14 19.77
C PHE A 166 -0.12 9.91 20.28
N LYS A 167 -0.26 11.19 19.93
CA LYS A 167 -1.41 12.03 20.32
C LYS A 167 -2.74 11.41 19.88
N THR A 168 -2.80 10.91 18.65
CA THR A 168 -3.99 10.23 18.11
C THR A 168 -4.36 8.99 18.91
N TYR A 169 -3.38 8.16 19.26
CA TYR A 169 -3.62 6.95 20.03
C TYR A 169 -3.86 7.23 21.52
N LEU A 170 -3.28 8.30 22.05
CA LEU A 170 -3.53 8.70 23.44
C LEU A 170 -5.02 9.01 23.65
N VAL A 171 -5.63 9.74 22.71
CA VAL A 171 -7.08 10.01 22.71
C VAL A 171 -7.86 8.70 22.50
N ARG A 172 -7.46 7.88 21.54
CA ARG A 172 -8.16 6.61 21.22
C ARG A 172 -8.15 5.62 22.40
N PHE A 173 -7.08 5.60 23.18
CA PHE A 173 -6.89 4.66 24.27
C PHE A 173 -7.13 5.27 25.65
N HIS A 174 -7.75 6.45 25.74
CA HIS A 174 -7.96 7.19 26.99
C HIS A 174 -8.68 6.38 28.07
N SER A 175 -9.60 5.49 27.66
CA SER A 175 -10.44 4.71 28.58
C SER A 175 -9.78 3.43 29.14
N PHE A 176 -8.58 3.06 28.64
CA PHE A 176 -7.90 1.88 29.13
C PHE A 176 -7.04 2.19 30.36
N PRO A 177 -6.89 1.24 31.31
CA PRO A 177 -5.91 1.34 32.37
C PRO A 177 -4.49 1.58 31.83
N LYS A 178 -3.64 2.27 32.62
CA LYS A 178 -2.31 2.68 32.18
C LYS A 178 -1.50 1.55 31.53
N ARG A 179 -1.42 0.38 32.17
CA ARG A 179 -0.69 -0.79 31.67
C ARG A 179 -1.22 -1.24 30.31
N LYS A 180 -2.54 -1.31 30.15
CA LYS A 180 -3.17 -1.70 28.87
C LYS A 180 -3.00 -0.64 27.80
N LYS A 181 -3.03 0.63 28.20
CA LYS A 181 -2.75 1.78 27.33
C LYS A 181 -1.33 1.70 26.77
N GLN A 182 -0.34 1.41 27.62
CA GLN A 182 1.06 1.23 27.24
C GLN A 182 1.24 0.07 26.25
N GLU A 183 0.63 -1.09 26.51
CA GLU A 183 0.67 -2.26 25.62
C GLU A 183 0.09 -1.93 24.24
N LYS A 184 -1.11 -1.32 24.21
CA LYS A 184 -1.79 -0.94 22.96
C LYS A 184 -1.01 0.14 22.19
N MET A 185 -0.45 1.11 22.91
CA MET A 185 0.36 2.17 22.31
C MET A 185 1.62 1.60 21.66
N ARG A 186 2.35 0.76 22.39
CA ARG A 186 3.55 0.07 21.88
C ARG A 186 3.23 -0.66 20.57
N ARG A 187 2.20 -1.48 20.59
CA ARG A 187 1.77 -2.22 19.41
C ARG A 187 1.39 -1.30 18.25
N ALA A 188 0.61 -0.26 18.51
CA ALA A 188 0.14 0.67 17.49
C ALA A 188 1.28 1.46 16.83
N LEU A 189 2.28 1.91 17.61
CA LEU A 189 3.46 2.60 17.10
C LEU A 189 4.39 1.63 16.35
N TYR A 190 4.53 0.41 16.83
CA TYR A 190 5.29 -0.64 16.13
C TYR A 190 4.67 -0.98 14.77
N GLU A 191 3.35 -1.17 14.70
CA GLU A 191 2.62 -1.43 13.45
C GLU A 191 2.72 -0.26 12.45
N ARG A 192 2.96 0.96 12.95
CA ARG A 192 3.27 2.13 12.13
C ARG A 192 4.73 2.21 11.68
N GLY A 193 5.59 1.33 12.16
CA GLY A 193 6.97 1.17 11.73
C GLY A 193 7.97 2.09 12.41
N PHE A 194 7.65 2.62 13.59
CA PHE A 194 8.61 3.36 14.40
C PHE A 194 9.63 2.45 15.08
N ASP A 195 10.81 2.99 15.37
CA ASP A 195 11.86 2.27 16.07
C ASP A 195 11.58 2.17 17.58
N GLU A 196 12.16 1.14 18.22
CA GLU A 196 11.93 0.83 19.62
C GLU A 196 12.34 1.99 20.56
N GLU A 197 13.37 2.75 20.20
CA GLU A 197 13.79 3.95 20.93
C GLU A 197 12.66 5.00 20.98
N LEU A 198 12.07 5.31 19.83
CA LEU A 198 10.97 6.25 19.71
C LEU A 198 9.71 5.74 20.41
N ILE A 199 9.44 4.45 20.31
CA ILE A 199 8.32 3.82 21.01
C ILE A 199 8.51 3.96 22.51
N ASN A 200 9.67 3.61 23.05
CA ASN A 200 9.97 3.72 24.48
C ASN A 200 9.91 5.17 24.97
N TYR A 201 10.43 6.10 24.18
CA TYR A 201 10.33 7.52 24.46
C TYR A 201 8.87 7.97 24.68
N TRP A 202 7.93 7.53 23.84
CA TRP A 202 6.52 7.88 23.95
C TRP A 202 5.78 7.09 25.04
N ILE A 203 6.13 5.83 25.26
CA ILE A 203 5.52 5.02 26.33
C ILE A 203 5.78 5.63 27.70
N GLN A 204 6.98 6.15 27.96
CA GLN A 204 7.34 6.83 29.21
C GLN A 204 6.59 8.16 29.40
N ARG A 205 6.03 8.73 28.34
CA ARG A 205 5.29 10.00 28.35
C ARG A 205 3.77 9.84 28.37
N ILE A 206 3.29 8.63 28.48
CA ILE A 206 1.86 8.39 28.73
C ILE A 206 1.54 8.96 30.12
N PRO A 207 0.66 9.97 30.22
CA PRO A 207 0.32 10.57 31.51
C PRO A 207 -0.31 9.53 32.42
N ASP A 208 -0.04 9.68 33.72
CA ASP A 208 -0.78 8.97 34.73
C ASP A 208 -2.25 9.39 34.66
N GLY A 209 -3.15 8.43 34.84
CA GLY A 209 -4.58 8.71 34.96
C GLY A 209 -4.89 9.43 36.24
N ASP A 210 -6.07 10.04 36.33
CA ASP A 210 -6.60 10.47 37.64
C ASP A 210 -6.86 9.21 38.49
N PRO A 211 -6.19 9.05 39.65
CA PRO A 211 -6.34 7.86 40.46
C PRO A 211 -7.80 7.55 40.83
N ALA A 212 -8.57 8.58 41.18
CA ALA A 212 -9.98 8.42 41.56
C ALA A 212 -10.84 7.92 40.39
N LEU A 213 -10.54 8.38 39.15
CA LEU A 213 -11.24 7.90 37.93
C LEU A 213 -10.80 6.48 37.54
N GLU A 214 -9.54 6.13 37.79
CA GLU A 214 -9.06 4.76 37.50
C GLU A 214 -9.63 3.76 38.49
N GLU A 215 -9.71 4.12 39.77
CA GLU A 215 -10.37 3.31 40.81
C GLU A 215 -11.86 3.11 40.53
N ASP A 216 -12.62 4.17 40.19
CA ASP A 216 -14.04 4.08 39.83
C ASP A 216 -14.25 3.16 38.62
N ARG A 217 -13.36 3.23 37.63
CA ARG A 217 -13.39 2.31 36.46
C ARG A 217 -13.12 0.86 36.85
N LEU A 218 -12.15 0.63 37.71
CA LEU A 218 -11.84 -0.71 38.21
C LEU A 218 -13.02 -1.28 39.02
N ARG A 219 -13.65 -0.51 39.90
CA ARG A 219 -14.83 -0.93 40.65
C ARG A 219 -15.99 -1.32 39.72
N LYS A 220 -16.31 -0.49 38.75
CA LYS A 220 -17.34 -0.78 37.74
C LYS A 220 -17.04 -2.06 36.96
N GLU A 221 -15.78 -2.25 36.57
CA GLU A 221 -15.39 -3.43 35.79
C GLU A 221 -15.33 -4.69 36.67
N TYR A 222 -14.98 -4.54 37.94
CA TYR A 222 -15.03 -5.60 38.93
C TYR A 222 -16.46 -6.10 39.12
N GLU A 223 -17.41 -5.21 39.42
CA GLU A 223 -18.82 -5.56 39.59
C GLU A 223 -19.41 -6.28 38.37
N LYS A 224 -19.17 -5.73 37.19
CA LYS A 224 -19.60 -6.33 35.92
C LYS A 224 -19.02 -7.73 35.71
N THR A 225 -17.74 -7.91 36.03
CA THR A 225 -17.04 -9.19 35.86
C THR A 225 -17.51 -10.20 36.89
N LYS A 226 -17.71 -9.76 38.15
CA LYS A 226 -18.25 -10.57 39.24
C LYS A 226 -19.63 -11.07 38.91
N LEU A 227 -20.56 -10.20 38.48
CA LEU A 227 -21.93 -10.60 38.09
C LEU A 227 -21.94 -11.66 36.98
N SER A 228 -20.98 -11.58 36.07
CA SER A 228 -20.84 -12.55 34.96
C SER A 228 -20.34 -13.91 35.45
N TYR A 229 -19.34 -13.90 36.33
CA TYR A 229 -18.67 -15.13 36.78
C TYR A 229 -19.34 -15.81 37.96
N SER A 230 -20.00 -15.09 38.85
CA SER A 230 -20.74 -15.65 39.98
C SER A 230 -21.89 -16.61 39.58
N ARG A 231 -22.36 -16.49 38.32
CA ARG A 231 -23.34 -17.44 37.75
C ARG A 231 -22.79 -18.85 37.51
N LYS A 232 -21.44 -18.99 37.49
CA LYS A 232 -20.76 -20.25 37.10
C LYS A 232 -19.73 -20.72 38.10
N TYR A 233 -19.24 -19.84 38.95
CA TYR A 233 -18.12 -20.09 39.85
C TYR A 233 -18.41 -19.53 41.23
N GLU A 234 -17.93 -20.17 42.27
CA GLU A 234 -18.05 -19.76 43.66
C GLU A 234 -16.70 -19.85 44.40
N GLY A 235 -16.61 -19.22 45.54
CA GLY A 235 -15.48 -19.31 46.46
C GLY A 235 -14.14 -18.99 45.81
N ARG A 236 -13.13 -19.86 46.01
CA ARG A 236 -11.78 -19.67 45.52
C ARG A 236 -11.69 -19.59 43.97
N ALA A 237 -12.47 -20.42 43.29
CA ALA A 237 -12.47 -20.45 41.81
C ALA A 237 -13.00 -19.16 41.22
N LEU A 238 -13.99 -18.51 41.80
CA LEU A 238 -14.51 -17.22 41.42
C LEU A 238 -13.41 -16.13 41.57
N LYS A 239 -12.74 -16.09 42.74
CA LYS A 239 -11.68 -15.12 43.03
C LYS A 239 -10.54 -15.21 42.01
N GLU A 240 -10.02 -16.41 41.77
CA GLU A 240 -8.92 -16.62 40.82
C GLU A 240 -9.29 -16.15 39.40
N ARG A 241 -10.51 -16.40 38.96
CA ARG A 241 -10.99 -15.99 37.63
C ARG A 241 -11.24 -14.48 37.52
N LEU A 242 -11.75 -13.85 38.57
CA LEU A 242 -11.92 -12.40 38.64
C LEU A 242 -10.57 -11.70 38.51
N ILE A 243 -9.59 -12.10 39.35
CA ILE A 243 -8.24 -11.55 39.30
C ILE A 243 -7.64 -11.73 37.89
N ALA A 244 -7.66 -12.93 37.36
CA ALA A 244 -7.09 -13.20 36.03
C ALA A 244 -7.76 -12.38 34.92
N SER A 245 -9.08 -12.20 35.00
CA SER A 245 -9.83 -11.40 34.02
C SER A 245 -9.49 -9.91 34.09
N LEU A 246 -9.44 -9.34 35.29
CA LEU A 246 -9.13 -7.92 35.48
C LEU A 246 -7.67 -7.62 35.17
N MET A 247 -6.73 -8.50 35.54
CA MET A 247 -5.32 -8.40 35.14
C MET A 247 -5.17 -8.43 33.60
N LYS A 248 -5.91 -9.30 32.92
CA LYS A 248 -5.94 -9.33 31.43
C LYS A 248 -6.46 -8.01 30.84
N LYS A 249 -7.36 -7.32 31.52
CA LYS A 249 -7.85 -5.98 31.15
C LYS A 249 -6.86 -4.86 31.46
N GLY A 250 -5.79 -5.16 32.21
CA GLY A 250 -4.66 -4.27 32.46
C GLY A 250 -4.64 -3.63 33.86
N TYR A 251 -5.54 -4.04 34.75
CA TYR A 251 -5.53 -3.56 36.13
C TYR A 251 -4.44 -4.26 36.94
N PRO A 252 -3.72 -3.52 37.83
CA PRO A 252 -2.74 -4.10 38.74
C PRO A 252 -3.36 -5.10 39.71
N TYR A 253 -2.58 -6.11 40.10
CA TYR A 253 -3.05 -7.11 41.07
C TYR A 253 -3.40 -6.51 42.44
N ASP A 254 -2.54 -5.58 42.92
CA ASP A 254 -2.72 -4.97 44.22
C ASP A 254 -4.01 -4.15 44.30
N GLU A 255 -4.30 -3.33 43.29
CA GLU A 255 -5.56 -2.56 43.20
C GLU A 255 -6.80 -3.48 43.14
N ILE A 256 -6.71 -4.60 42.41
CA ILE A 256 -7.80 -5.58 42.36
C ILE A 256 -8.03 -6.20 43.74
N LYS A 257 -6.94 -6.50 44.43
CA LYS A 257 -6.99 -7.12 45.77
C LYS A 257 -7.58 -6.16 46.81
N GLU A 258 -7.22 -4.90 46.78
CA GLU A 258 -7.79 -3.86 47.65
C GLU A 258 -9.32 -3.81 47.51
N ILE A 259 -9.85 -3.71 46.32
CA ILE A 259 -11.32 -3.72 46.10
C ILE A 259 -11.98 -5.01 46.60
N MET A 260 -11.35 -6.16 46.42
CA MET A 260 -11.89 -7.42 46.90
C MET A 260 -11.88 -7.54 48.43
N GLU A 261 -10.92 -6.91 49.11
CA GLU A 261 -10.84 -6.86 50.58
C GLU A 261 -11.87 -5.88 51.13
N GLU A 262 -12.02 -4.68 50.57
CA GLU A 262 -13.05 -3.70 50.95
C GLU A 262 -14.47 -4.28 50.87
N GLU A 263 -14.79 -4.94 49.78
CA GLU A 263 -16.12 -5.60 49.60
C GLU A 263 -16.38 -6.66 50.66
N ARG A 264 -15.35 -7.34 51.12
CA ARG A 264 -15.47 -8.32 52.19
C ARG A 264 -15.87 -7.69 53.54
N TYR A 265 -15.28 -6.51 53.85
CA TYR A 265 -15.59 -5.77 55.06
C TYR A 265 -16.98 -5.12 55.01
N GLU A 266 -17.50 -4.80 53.84
CA GLU A 266 -18.85 -4.23 53.70
C GLU A 266 -19.97 -5.30 53.83
N ASN A 267 -19.64 -6.56 53.64
CA ASN A 267 -20.59 -7.68 53.68
C ASN A 267 -20.49 -8.57 54.95
N ASP A 268 -19.52 -8.30 55.82
CA ASP A 268 -19.41 -8.89 57.15
C ASP A 268 -20.00 -7.95 58.23
#